data_06283ac85e3f5b6cd96e39143eabef36
#
_entry.id   06283ac85e3f5b6cd96e39143eabef36
#
_cell.length_a   1.000
_cell.length_b   1.000
_cell.length_c   1.000
_cell.angle_alpha   90.00
_cell.angle_beta   90.00
_cell.angle_gamma   90.00
#
_symmetry.space_group_name_H-M   'P 1'
#
loop_
_entity.id
_entity.type
_entity.pdbx_description
1 polymer ?
#
loop_
_entity_poly.entity_id
_entity_poly.type
_entity_poly.pdbx_seq_one_letter_code
_entity_poly.pdbx_strand_id
1 'polypeptide(L)'
;PANRLEFARWLASPDNPLGDRVTVNRAWRSFFGYGLIRTSGDFGTQAAAPDHPELLDWLALEFRKNGMSLKKLHRLIVTSSTYRQDSKAPPALLEKDPQNRMLARGPRFRLSGELIRDHMLKASGKLSAKMFGPGVYPPQPLTVLAHAFGNKSWNASKGEDRYRRSVYTFIKRTA
;
A
#
# COMPACT_ATOMS: atom_id res chain seq x y z
N PRO A 1 -17.93 -18.91 16.22
CA PRO A 1 -19.15 -18.12 15.95
C PRO A 1 -20.17 -18.97 15.19
N ALA A 2 -21.44 -18.98 15.64
CA ALA A 2 -22.48 -19.80 15.05
C ALA A 2 -23.05 -19.19 13.75
N ASN A 3 -22.81 -17.89 13.49
CA ASN A 3 -23.32 -17.18 12.32
C ASN A 3 -22.40 -16.05 11.89
N ARG A 4 -22.71 -15.44 10.73
CA ARG A 4 -21.92 -14.34 10.16
C ARG A 4 -21.83 -13.10 11.07
N LEU A 5 -22.89 -12.80 11.82
CA LEU A 5 -22.92 -11.65 12.71
C LEU A 5 -21.97 -11.84 13.90
N GLU A 6 -21.98 -13.02 14.51
CA GLU A 6 -21.07 -13.35 15.59
C GLU A 6 -19.62 -13.36 15.12
N PHE A 7 -19.36 -13.88 13.93
CA PHE A 7 -18.04 -13.82 13.31
C PHE A 7 -17.59 -12.36 13.08
N ALA A 8 -18.47 -11.51 12.56
CA ALA A 8 -18.16 -10.10 12.37
C ALA A 8 -17.87 -9.38 13.70
N ARG A 9 -18.67 -9.67 14.75
CA ARG A 9 -18.45 -9.13 16.10
C ARG A 9 -17.10 -9.58 16.66
N TRP A 10 -16.76 -10.86 16.50
CA TRP A 10 -15.46 -11.38 16.92
C TRP A 10 -14.30 -10.72 16.16
N LEU A 11 -14.41 -10.53 14.84
CA LEU A 11 -13.39 -9.83 14.05
C LEU A 11 -13.14 -8.40 14.54
N ALA A 12 -14.20 -7.71 14.96
CA ALA A 12 -14.11 -6.33 15.48
C ALA A 12 -13.82 -6.26 16.98
N SER A 13 -13.82 -7.41 17.69
CA SER A 13 -13.58 -7.46 19.13
C SER A 13 -12.17 -7.01 19.50
N PRO A 14 -12.00 -6.30 20.62
CA PRO A 14 -10.69 -6.07 21.22
C PRO A 14 -9.96 -7.36 21.59
N ASP A 15 -10.70 -8.45 21.84
CA ASP A 15 -10.13 -9.76 22.19
C ASP A 15 -9.57 -10.52 20.99
N ASN A 16 -9.82 -10.04 19.76
CA ASN A 16 -9.22 -10.63 18.56
C ASN A 16 -7.74 -10.19 18.46
N PRO A 17 -6.78 -11.12 18.63
CA PRO A 17 -5.37 -10.76 18.67
C PRO A 17 -4.79 -10.46 17.28
N LEU A 18 -5.50 -10.80 16.21
CA LEU A 18 -4.94 -10.78 14.84
C LEU A 18 -5.40 -9.58 14.02
N GLY A 19 -6.67 -9.14 14.14
CA GLY A 19 -7.27 -8.17 13.24
C GLY A 19 -6.45 -6.87 13.08
N ASP A 20 -6.06 -6.30 14.20
CA ASP A 20 -5.27 -5.06 14.21
C ASP A 20 -3.83 -5.30 13.73
N ARG A 21 -3.18 -6.39 14.15
CA ARG A 21 -1.83 -6.76 13.70
C ARG A 21 -1.78 -6.96 12.18
N VAL A 22 -2.74 -7.67 11.62
CA VAL A 22 -2.85 -7.88 10.16
C VAL A 22 -3.00 -6.55 9.43
N THR A 23 -3.89 -5.68 9.91
CA THR A 23 -4.14 -4.36 9.31
C THR A 23 -2.89 -3.48 9.35
N VAL A 24 -2.25 -3.40 10.52
CA VAL A 24 -1.02 -2.64 10.71
C VAL A 24 0.12 -3.18 9.85
N ASN A 25 0.29 -4.50 9.78
CA ASN A 25 1.32 -5.13 8.97
C ASN A 25 1.15 -4.84 7.47
N ARG A 26 -0.09 -4.83 6.98
CA ARG A 26 -0.41 -4.46 5.59
C ARG A 26 -0.13 -2.99 5.32
N ALA A 27 -0.51 -2.10 6.25
CA ALA A 27 -0.19 -0.68 6.14
C ALA A 27 1.34 -0.46 6.13
N TRP A 28 2.06 -1.08 7.05
CA TRP A 28 3.53 -1.04 7.12
C TRP A 28 4.18 -1.47 5.81
N ARG A 29 3.73 -2.61 5.25
CA ARG A 29 4.22 -3.13 3.98
C ARG A 29 4.09 -2.12 2.84
N SER A 30 3.04 -1.31 2.82
CA SER A 30 2.84 -0.29 1.77
C SER A 30 3.88 0.82 1.81
N PHE A 31 4.52 1.05 2.97
CA PHE A 31 5.54 2.08 3.15
C PHE A 31 6.97 1.53 3.11
N PHE A 32 7.18 0.29 3.53
CA PHE A 32 8.50 -0.32 3.65
C PHE A 32 8.79 -1.41 2.61
N GLY A 33 7.80 -1.79 1.80
CA GLY A 33 7.89 -2.86 0.81
C GLY A 33 7.65 -4.25 1.40
N TYR A 34 8.01 -4.47 2.66
CA TYR A 34 7.77 -5.70 3.40
C TYR A 34 7.02 -5.41 4.70
N GLY A 35 6.21 -6.38 5.15
CA GLY A 35 5.58 -6.32 6.48
C GLY A 35 6.57 -6.64 7.59
N LEU A 36 6.23 -6.29 8.81
CA LEU A 36 6.95 -6.74 10.03
C LEU A 36 6.86 -8.26 10.16
N ILE A 37 5.72 -8.86 9.76
CA ILE A 37 5.59 -10.27 9.42
C ILE A 37 5.65 -10.38 7.90
N ARG A 38 6.64 -11.14 7.41
CA ARG A 38 6.93 -11.27 5.97
C ARG A 38 5.83 -12.02 5.22
N THR A 39 5.26 -13.03 5.84
CA THR A 39 4.13 -13.82 5.34
C THR A 39 2.80 -13.06 5.52
N SER A 40 2.62 -11.94 4.83
CA SER A 40 1.46 -11.04 5.04
C SER A 40 0.07 -11.70 4.84
N GLY A 41 0.01 -12.87 4.27
CA GLY A 41 -1.21 -13.67 4.11
C GLY A 41 -1.36 -14.76 5.15
N ASP A 42 -0.33 -15.00 5.97
CA ASP A 42 -0.32 -16.04 7.00
C ASP A 42 0.23 -15.46 8.31
N PHE A 43 -0.60 -15.46 9.33
CA PHE A 43 -0.32 -15.06 10.70
C PHE A 43 -0.51 -16.24 11.67
N GLY A 44 -0.61 -17.45 11.12
CA GLY A 44 -0.77 -18.67 11.90
C GLY A 44 0.53 -19.17 12.52
N THR A 45 0.45 -20.37 13.09
CA THR A 45 1.58 -21.01 13.78
C THR A 45 2.76 -21.37 12.87
N GLN A 46 2.53 -21.42 11.56
CA GLN A 46 3.58 -21.69 10.56
C GLN A 46 4.19 -20.41 9.97
N ALA A 47 3.65 -19.25 10.34
CA ALA A 47 4.20 -17.98 9.90
C ALA A 47 5.59 -17.73 10.50
N ALA A 48 6.45 -17.07 9.75
CA ALA A 48 7.71 -16.58 10.32
C ALA A 48 7.44 -15.57 11.46
N ALA A 49 8.23 -15.66 12.52
CA ALA A 49 8.17 -14.69 13.59
C ALA A 49 8.38 -13.25 13.05
N PRO A 50 7.70 -12.25 13.62
CA PRO A 50 7.92 -10.86 13.22
C PRO A 50 9.36 -10.43 13.48
N ASP A 51 9.92 -9.60 12.60
CA ASP A 51 11.27 -9.06 12.77
C ASP A 51 11.36 -8.14 14.01
N HIS A 52 10.25 -7.46 14.36
CA HIS A 52 10.13 -6.54 15.50
C HIS A 52 8.77 -6.76 16.19
N PRO A 53 8.64 -7.77 17.06
CA PRO A 53 7.34 -8.13 17.67
C PRO A 53 6.76 -7.00 18.52
N GLU A 54 7.58 -6.34 19.33
CA GLU A 54 7.13 -5.25 20.21
C GLU A 54 6.63 -4.04 19.40
N LEU A 55 7.26 -3.75 18.27
CA LEU A 55 6.82 -2.68 17.37
C LEU A 55 5.47 -3.00 16.74
N LEU A 56 5.29 -4.26 16.30
CA LEU A 56 4.02 -4.71 15.71
C LEU A 56 2.88 -4.59 16.73
N ASP A 57 3.11 -5.03 17.95
CA ASP A 57 2.13 -4.99 19.03
C ASP A 57 1.80 -3.55 19.45
N TRP A 58 2.82 -2.72 19.61
CA TRP A 58 2.63 -1.31 19.92
C TRP A 58 1.83 -0.58 18.84
N LEU A 59 2.16 -0.79 17.58
CA LEU A 59 1.42 -0.19 16.46
C LEU A 59 -0.04 -0.67 16.39
N ALA A 60 -0.30 -1.95 16.70
CA ALA A 60 -1.66 -2.50 16.73
C ALA A 60 -2.49 -1.86 17.87
N LEU A 61 -1.92 -1.72 19.04
CA LEU A 61 -2.57 -1.05 20.17
C LEU A 61 -2.81 0.44 19.88
N GLU A 62 -1.83 1.13 19.32
CA GLU A 62 -1.95 2.55 18.97
C GLU A 62 -2.97 2.78 17.86
N PHE A 63 -3.05 1.87 16.87
CA PHE A 63 -4.07 1.90 15.84
C PHE A 63 -5.48 1.80 16.43
N ARG A 64 -5.72 0.87 17.35
CA ARG A 64 -6.99 0.71 18.07
C ARG A 64 -7.33 1.92 18.91
N LYS A 65 -6.40 2.40 19.73
CA LYS A 65 -6.53 3.60 20.58
C LYS A 65 -6.92 4.84 19.78
N ASN A 66 -6.45 4.94 18.54
CA ASN A 66 -6.77 6.02 17.61
C ASN A 66 -8.06 5.80 16.82
N GLY A 67 -8.94 4.89 17.25
CA GLY A 67 -10.22 4.59 16.61
C GLY A 67 -10.08 3.86 15.28
N MET A 68 -9.06 3.02 15.13
CA MET A 68 -8.75 2.25 13.91
C MET A 68 -8.63 3.13 12.65
N SER A 69 -8.11 4.34 12.80
CA SER A 69 -7.94 5.30 11.74
C SER A 69 -6.65 5.02 10.95
N LEU A 70 -6.80 4.48 9.73
CA LEU A 70 -5.67 4.30 8.80
C LEU A 70 -4.93 5.62 8.51
N LYS A 71 -5.64 6.75 8.45
CA LYS A 71 -5.01 8.05 8.22
C LYS A 71 -4.07 8.46 9.36
N LYS A 72 -4.45 8.21 10.60
CA LYS A 72 -3.59 8.47 11.76
C LYS A 72 -2.40 7.51 11.80
N LEU A 73 -2.64 6.21 11.51
CA LEU A 73 -1.59 5.21 11.41
C LEU A 73 -0.57 5.57 10.32
N HIS A 74 -1.02 5.92 9.12
CA HIS A 74 -0.14 6.33 8.02
C HIS A 74 0.69 7.55 8.41
N ARG A 75 0.07 8.55 9.05
CA ARG A 75 0.79 9.73 9.53
C ARG A 75 1.86 9.35 10.53
N LEU A 76 1.55 8.49 11.49
CA LEU A 76 2.51 8.00 12.49
C LEU A 76 3.72 7.35 11.82
N ILE A 77 3.49 6.47 10.85
CA ILE A 77 4.55 5.77 10.10
C ILE A 77 5.43 6.78 9.34
N VAL A 78 4.83 7.64 8.50
CA VAL A 78 5.62 8.51 7.61
C VAL A 78 6.33 9.67 8.33
N THR A 79 5.91 10.01 9.56
CA THR A 79 6.60 11.02 10.38
C THR A 79 7.67 10.40 11.28
N SER A 80 7.76 9.08 11.38
CA SER A 80 8.76 8.40 12.18
C SER A 80 10.19 8.63 11.68
N SER A 81 11.15 8.66 12.58
CA SER A 81 12.57 8.73 12.23
C SER A 81 12.99 7.55 11.35
N THR A 82 12.43 6.35 11.61
CA THR A 82 12.69 5.15 10.83
C THR A 82 12.31 5.30 9.36
N TYR A 83 11.16 5.89 9.05
CA TYR A 83 10.73 6.12 7.67
C TYR A 83 11.53 7.23 6.98
N ARG A 84 11.96 8.23 7.73
CA ARG A 84 12.65 9.43 7.24
C ARG A 84 14.17 9.27 7.11
N GLN A 85 14.71 8.10 7.40
CA GLN A 85 16.13 7.80 7.18
C GLN A 85 16.50 7.93 5.70
N ASP A 86 17.78 8.21 5.43
CA ASP A 86 18.33 8.10 4.08
C ASP A 86 18.24 6.63 3.60
N SER A 87 17.88 6.45 2.35
CA SER A 87 17.84 5.13 1.70
C SER A 87 19.21 4.67 1.20
N LYS A 88 20.22 5.56 1.16
CA LYS A 88 21.60 5.20 0.85
C LYS A 88 22.21 4.43 2.01
N ALA A 89 22.97 3.39 1.68
CA ALA A 89 23.66 2.59 2.67
C ALA A 89 25.03 2.18 2.15
N PRO A 90 26.04 2.04 3.04
CA PRO A 90 27.33 1.49 2.68
C PRO A 90 27.19 0.05 2.16
N PRO A 91 28.06 -0.41 1.24
CA PRO A 91 28.02 -1.78 0.72
C PRO A 91 27.99 -2.84 1.82
N ALA A 92 28.77 -2.68 2.87
CA ALA A 92 28.81 -3.60 4.01
C ALA A 92 27.46 -3.75 4.73
N LEU A 93 26.66 -2.67 4.83
CA LEU A 93 25.33 -2.75 5.41
C LEU A 93 24.34 -3.46 4.47
N LEU A 94 24.48 -3.23 3.15
CA LEU A 94 23.66 -3.90 2.14
C LEU A 94 23.93 -5.41 2.10
N GLU A 95 25.18 -5.81 2.27
CA GLU A 95 25.58 -7.21 2.35
C GLU A 95 25.07 -7.87 3.64
N LYS A 96 25.19 -7.19 4.78
CA LYS A 96 24.78 -7.72 6.09
C LYS A 96 23.26 -7.81 6.25
N ASP A 97 22.51 -6.83 5.75
CA ASP A 97 21.05 -6.78 5.83
C ASP A 97 20.43 -6.35 4.48
N PRO A 98 20.49 -7.21 3.46
CA PRO A 98 20.00 -6.89 2.12
C PRO A 98 18.52 -6.53 2.09
N GLN A 99 17.71 -7.12 2.98
CA GLN A 99 16.27 -6.94 3.05
C GLN A 99 15.84 -5.82 4.02
N ASN A 100 16.79 -5.09 4.61
CA ASN A 100 16.53 -4.05 5.60
C ASN A 100 15.63 -4.51 6.76
N ARG A 101 15.87 -5.71 7.28
CA ARG A 101 15.10 -6.29 8.40
C ARG A 101 15.32 -5.51 9.69
N MET A 102 16.53 -4.99 9.87
CA MET A 102 16.91 -4.18 11.03
C MET A 102 16.47 -2.72 10.92
N LEU A 103 15.78 -2.34 9.85
CA LEU A 103 15.28 -0.98 9.60
C LEU A 103 16.40 0.10 9.72
N ALA A 104 17.62 -0.26 9.33
CA ALA A 104 18.81 0.60 9.45
C ALA A 104 18.94 1.64 8.34
N ARG A 105 18.01 1.68 7.39
CA ARG A 105 17.92 2.67 6.30
C ARG A 105 16.48 2.90 5.88
N GLY A 106 16.24 3.99 5.18
CA GLY A 106 14.94 4.27 4.56
C GLY A 106 14.56 3.20 3.51
N PRO A 107 13.26 2.99 3.27
CA PRO A 107 12.80 1.99 2.32
C PRO A 107 13.19 2.34 0.89
N ARG A 108 13.57 1.33 0.10
CA ARG A 108 13.89 1.46 -1.31
C ARG A 108 13.27 0.30 -2.09
N PHE A 109 12.11 0.53 -2.67
CA PHE A 109 11.41 -0.47 -3.48
C PHE A 109 10.72 0.21 -4.67
N ARG A 110 10.39 -0.56 -5.68
CA ARG A 110 9.69 -0.06 -6.86
C ARG A 110 8.21 0.17 -6.55
N LEU A 111 7.74 1.39 -6.82
CA LEU A 111 6.32 1.71 -6.75
C LEU A 111 5.55 1.05 -7.89
N SER A 112 4.25 0.81 -7.67
CA SER A 112 3.35 0.38 -8.75
C SER A 112 3.21 1.47 -9.83
N GLY A 113 2.83 1.07 -11.04
CA GLY A 113 2.63 2.01 -12.17
C GLY A 113 1.60 3.09 -11.83
N GLU A 114 0.55 2.72 -11.09
CA GLU A 114 -0.50 3.61 -10.64
C GLU A 114 0.05 4.71 -9.70
N LEU A 115 0.87 4.32 -8.74
CA LEU A 115 1.50 5.27 -7.83
C LEU A 115 2.51 6.16 -8.54
N ILE A 116 3.31 5.60 -9.47
CA ILE A 116 4.25 6.39 -10.29
C ILE A 116 3.49 7.44 -11.08
N ARG A 117 2.41 7.05 -11.77
CA ARG A 117 1.57 7.99 -12.52
C ARG A 117 0.99 9.08 -11.62
N ASP A 118 0.43 8.73 -10.47
CA ASP A 118 -0.16 9.69 -9.54
C ASP A 118 0.90 10.67 -8.98
N HIS A 119 2.11 10.19 -8.70
CA HIS A 119 3.24 11.03 -8.29
C HIS A 119 3.65 12.02 -9.39
N MET A 120 3.74 11.55 -10.65
CA MET A 120 4.06 12.41 -11.79
C MET A 120 3.00 13.51 -11.99
N LEU A 121 1.72 13.14 -11.91
CA LEU A 121 0.62 14.09 -11.99
C LEU A 121 0.62 15.08 -10.82
N LYS A 122 0.94 14.61 -9.61
CA LYS A 122 1.06 15.47 -8.43
C LYS A 122 2.21 16.46 -8.56
N ALA A 123 3.39 15.98 -8.97
CA ALA A 123 4.58 16.82 -9.15
C ALA A 123 4.39 17.87 -10.24
N SER A 124 3.64 17.53 -11.32
CA SER A 124 3.32 18.48 -12.40
C SER A 124 2.13 19.43 -12.09
N GLY A 125 1.54 19.33 -10.91
CA GLY A 125 0.36 20.12 -10.52
C GLY A 125 -0.94 19.75 -11.24
N LYS A 126 -0.96 18.66 -12.02
CA LYS A 126 -2.11 18.27 -12.85
C LYS A 126 -3.04 17.25 -12.17
N LEU A 127 -2.67 16.67 -11.03
CA LEU A 127 -3.48 15.66 -10.38
C LEU A 127 -4.83 16.23 -9.94
N SER A 128 -5.93 15.69 -10.50
CA SER A 128 -7.28 16.01 -10.08
C SER A 128 -7.59 15.44 -8.71
N ALA A 129 -8.10 16.26 -7.82
CA ALA A 129 -8.56 15.86 -6.48
C ALA A 129 -10.00 15.30 -6.49
N LYS A 130 -10.67 15.26 -7.64
CA LYS A 130 -12.07 14.79 -7.78
C LYS A 130 -12.20 13.37 -7.26
N MET A 131 -13.11 13.20 -6.32
CA MET A 131 -13.43 11.91 -5.69
C MET A 131 -14.72 11.36 -6.27
N PHE A 132 -14.87 10.02 -6.22
CA PHE A 132 -16.06 9.28 -6.64
C PHE A 132 -16.43 9.44 -8.13
N GLY A 133 -17.53 8.85 -8.54
CA GLY A 133 -18.02 8.88 -9.93
C GLY A 133 -17.47 7.72 -10.78
N PRO A 134 -17.81 7.69 -12.07
CA PRO A 134 -17.44 6.61 -12.98
C PRO A 134 -15.94 6.51 -13.20
N GLY A 135 -15.48 5.34 -13.66
CA GLY A 135 -14.11 5.13 -14.10
C GLY A 135 -13.75 6.01 -15.31
N VAL A 136 -12.46 6.33 -15.44
CA VAL A 136 -11.94 7.17 -16.50
C VAL A 136 -10.93 6.43 -17.37
N TYR A 137 -10.76 6.87 -18.59
CA TYR A 137 -9.87 6.29 -19.58
C TYR A 137 -8.69 7.26 -19.82
N PRO A 138 -7.53 7.03 -19.19
CA PRO A 138 -6.38 7.89 -19.43
C PRO A 138 -5.90 7.74 -20.88
N PRO A 139 -5.22 8.75 -21.46
CA PRO A 139 -4.61 8.62 -22.77
C PRO A 139 -3.65 7.44 -22.83
N GLN A 140 -3.73 6.65 -23.89
CA GLN A 140 -2.84 5.52 -24.16
C GLN A 140 -1.94 5.83 -25.35
N PRO A 141 -0.65 5.44 -25.32
CA PRO A 141 0.20 5.49 -26.51
C PRO A 141 -0.37 4.63 -27.64
N LEU A 142 -0.27 5.11 -28.88
CA LEU A 142 -0.73 4.36 -30.07
C LEU A 142 -0.08 2.99 -30.19
N THR A 143 1.18 2.87 -29.79
CA THR A 143 1.92 1.60 -29.78
C THR A 143 1.26 0.54 -28.89
N VAL A 144 0.73 0.92 -27.74
CA VAL A 144 0.00 0.00 -26.84
C VAL A 144 -1.30 -0.46 -27.51
N LEU A 145 -2.03 0.46 -28.12
CA LEU A 145 -3.28 0.13 -28.83
C LEU A 145 -3.07 -0.75 -30.05
N ALA A 146 -1.94 -0.59 -30.76
CA ALA A 146 -1.61 -1.39 -31.94
C ALA A 146 -1.40 -2.89 -31.62
N HIS A 147 -0.93 -3.20 -30.39
CA HIS A 147 -0.68 -4.57 -29.93
C HIS A 147 -1.84 -5.20 -29.15
N ALA A 148 -2.93 -4.43 -28.92
CA ALA A 148 -4.08 -4.92 -28.16
C ALA A 148 -4.88 -5.95 -28.97
N PHE A 149 -5.25 -7.08 -28.35
CA PHE A 149 -6.17 -8.05 -28.92
C PHE A 149 -7.62 -7.60 -28.79
N GLY A 150 -8.44 -7.93 -29.79
CA GLY A 150 -9.88 -7.62 -29.79
C GLY A 150 -10.21 -6.19 -30.15
N ASN A 151 -11.21 -5.59 -29.48
CA ASN A 151 -11.63 -4.22 -29.79
C ASN A 151 -10.53 -3.22 -29.39
N LYS A 152 -9.92 -2.60 -30.42
CA LYS A 152 -8.82 -1.62 -30.29
C LYS A 152 -9.29 -0.20 -29.98
N SER A 153 -10.61 0.01 -29.79
CA SER A 153 -11.11 1.34 -29.46
C SER A 153 -10.75 1.75 -28.03
N TRP A 154 -10.19 2.92 -27.89
CA TRP A 154 -9.87 3.54 -26.62
C TRP A 154 -10.28 5.01 -26.66
N ASN A 155 -11.46 5.29 -26.12
CA ASN A 155 -11.99 6.65 -26.07
C ASN A 155 -11.44 7.36 -24.82
N ALA A 156 -10.29 8.01 -24.97
CA ALA A 156 -9.66 8.70 -23.86
C ALA A 156 -10.56 9.79 -23.29
N SER A 157 -10.66 9.84 -21.95
CA SER A 157 -11.38 10.88 -21.23
C SER A 157 -10.82 12.27 -21.57
N LYS A 158 -11.68 13.30 -21.51
CA LYS A 158 -11.32 14.68 -21.84
C LYS A 158 -11.25 15.56 -20.57
N GLY A 159 -10.67 16.74 -20.70
CA GLY A 159 -10.59 17.71 -19.61
C GLY A 159 -9.90 17.17 -18.35
N GLU A 160 -10.44 17.50 -17.19
CA GLU A 160 -9.92 17.12 -15.88
C GLU A 160 -9.89 15.60 -15.65
N ASP A 161 -10.84 14.86 -16.21
CA ASP A 161 -10.93 13.42 -16.04
C ASP A 161 -9.71 12.64 -16.58
N ARG A 162 -8.92 13.23 -17.48
CA ARG A 162 -7.61 12.69 -17.93
C ARG A 162 -6.59 12.59 -16.80
N TYR A 163 -6.73 13.40 -15.78
CA TYR A 163 -5.75 13.61 -14.72
C TYR A 163 -6.22 13.09 -13.37
N ARG A 164 -7.32 12.34 -13.33
CA ARG A 164 -7.80 11.74 -12.11
C ARG A 164 -6.82 10.70 -11.57
N ARG A 165 -6.89 10.45 -10.27
CA ARG A 165 -6.08 9.45 -9.58
C ARG A 165 -6.24 8.09 -10.24
N SER A 166 -5.16 7.32 -10.26
CA SER A 166 -5.11 6.01 -10.92
C SER A 166 -6.09 4.99 -10.36
N VAL A 167 -6.55 5.15 -9.13
CA VAL A 167 -7.64 4.34 -8.56
C VAL A 167 -8.96 4.43 -9.36
N TYR A 168 -9.14 5.49 -10.14
CA TYR A 168 -10.30 5.68 -11.01
C TYR A 168 -10.05 5.27 -12.46
N THR A 169 -8.84 4.90 -12.83
CA THR A 169 -8.53 4.53 -14.22
C THR A 169 -9.05 3.15 -14.56
N PHE A 170 -9.65 3.03 -15.74
CA PHE A 170 -10.06 1.75 -16.27
C PHE A 170 -8.82 0.90 -16.61
N ILE A 171 -8.79 -0.32 -16.08
CA ILE A 171 -7.73 -1.31 -16.35
C ILE A 171 -8.30 -2.38 -17.26
N LYS A 172 -7.75 -2.49 -18.47
CA LYS A 172 -8.14 -3.54 -19.43
C LYS A 172 -7.27 -4.78 -19.18
N ARG A 173 -7.91 -5.93 -18.99
CA ARG A 173 -7.22 -7.20 -18.72
C ARG A 173 -6.46 -7.76 -19.90
N THR A 174 -6.91 -7.42 -21.09
CA THR A 174 -6.41 -7.93 -22.37
C THR A 174 -5.90 -6.77 -23.19
N ALA A 175 -4.77 -6.23 -22.81
CA ALA A 175 -4.04 -5.25 -23.61
C ALA A 175 -2.68 -5.81 -23.98
#